data_14c04907a4d0d4792e79d19c225dbfa8
#
_entry.id   14c04907a4d0d4792e79d19c225dbfa8
#
_cell.length_a   1.000
_cell.length_b   1.000
_cell.length_c   1.000
_cell.angle_alpha   90.00
_cell.angle_beta   90.00
_cell.angle_gamma   90.00
#
_symmetry.space_group_name_H-M   'P 1'
#
loop_
_entity.id
_entity.type
_entity.pdbx_description
1 polymer ?
#
loop_
_entity_poly.entity_id
_entity_poly.type
_entity_poly.pdbx_seq_one_letter_code
_entity_poly.pdbx_strand_id
1 'polypeptide(L)'
;MFDKIPKNSINIQNENIVHTDWSIPAEINREYGSLFLELIKPHMTKITKDLKCSDYEVQNFWFQRYEQKNYHSWHIHPHAHFANVYFVECPEGFSTKFMHFDKECNEGDIISFPAFLPHSSPVITENTMKTIISFNTSIHYDPL
;
A
#
# COMPACT_ATOMS: atom_id res chain seq x y z
N MET A 1 7.43 -13.85 8.26
CA MET A 1 5.96 -13.60 8.28
C MET A 1 5.38 -13.79 6.88
N PHE A 2 5.69 -12.93 5.90
CA PHE A 2 5.13 -13.03 4.55
C PHE A 2 5.48 -14.32 3.79
N ASP A 3 6.64 -14.94 4.06
CA ASP A 3 7.09 -16.16 3.38
C ASP A 3 6.24 -17.39 3.70
N LYS A 4 5.41 -17.33 4.75
CA LYS A 4 4.44 -18.38 5.09
C LYS A 4 3.16 -18.31 4.26
N ILE A 5 2.90 -17.17 3.62
CA ILE A 5 1.73 -17.01 2.75
C ILE A 5 2.04 -17.68 1.42
N PRO A 6 1.16 -18.55 0.90
CA PRO A 6 1.38 -19.19 -0.39
C PRO A 6 1.68 -18.16 -1.48
N LYS A 7 2.69 -18.43 -2.30
CA LYS A 7 3.00 -17.57 -3.45
C LYS A 7 1.81 -17.56 -4.39
N ASN A 8 1.18 -16.41 -4.48
CA ASN A 8 0.09 -16.14 -5.40
C ASN A 8 0.50 -14.95 -6.26
N SER A 9 1.04 -15.24 -7.44
CA SER A 9 1.50 -14.22 -8.37
C SER A 9 0.35 -13.72 -9.22
N ILE A 10 0.30 -12.40 -9.39
CA ILE A 10 -0.58 -11.75 -10.37
C ILE A 10 0.26 -11.41 -11.59
N ASN A 11 -0.08 -12.02 -12.72
CA ASN A 11 0.52 -11.74 -14.02
C ASN A 11 -0.60 -11.52 -15.04
N ILE A 12 -1.06 -10.29 -15.10
CA ILE A 12 -2.05 -9.82 -16.06
C ILE A 12 -1.47 -8.65 -16.86
N GLN A 13 -2.16 -8.22 -17.89
CA GLN A 13 -1.65 -7.27 -18.89
C GLN A 13 -0.96 -6.01 -18.30
N ASN A 14 -1.36 -5.55 -17.11
CA ASN A 14 -0.88 -4.31 -16.51
C ASN A 14 -0.22 -4.50 -15.13
N GLU A 15 0.01 -5.73 -14.72
CA GLU A 15 0.55 -6.07 -13.41
C GLU A 15 1.44 -7.29 -13.50
N ASN A 16 2.56 -7.24 -12.81
CA ASN A 16 3.44 -8.37 -12.62
C ASN A 16 4.00 -8.33 -11.20
N ILE A 17 3.32 -9.01 -10.29
CA ILE A 17 3.62 -9.06 -8.86
C ILE A 17 3.91 -10.50 -8.48
N VAL A 18 5.08 -10.77 -7.92
CA VAL A 18 5.53 -12.15 -7.65
C VAL A 18 4.82 -12.78 -6.45
N HIS A 19 4.48 -12.00 -5.45
CA HIS A 19 3.88 -12.50 -4.22
C HIS A 19 2.95 -11.46 -3.59
N THR A 20 1.70 -11.82 -3.40
CA THR A 20 0.69 -10.95 -2.80
C THR A 20 -0.42 -11.78 -2.16
N ASP A 21 -1.06 -11.25 -1.14
CA ASP A 21 -2.27 -11.80 -0.54
C ASP A 21 -3.55 -11.05 -0.95
N TRP A 22 -3.48 -10.25 -2.00
CA TRP A 22 -4.61 -9.49 -2.55
C TRP A 22 -5.88 -10.32 -2.73
N SER A 23 -5.74 -11.55 -3.26
CA SER A 23 -6.87 -12.44 -3.54
C SER A 23 -7.42 -13.18 -2.32
N ILE A 24 -6.77 -13.07 -1.16
CA ILE A 24 -7.26 -13.69 0.08
C ILE A 24 -8.46 -12.88 0.57
N PRO A 25 -9.63 -13.52 0.81
CA PRO A 25 -10.81 -12.86 1.34
C PRO A 25 -10.52 -12.04 2.61
N ALA A 26 -11.21 -10.92 2.78
CA ALA A 26 -10.97 -10.00 3.90
C ALA A 26 -11.23 -10.66 5.28
N GLU A 27 -12.12 -11.65 5.33
CA GLU A 27 -12.47 -12.40 6.53
C GLU A 27 -11.35 -13.33 7.02
N ILE A 28 -10.39 -13.67 6.14
CA ILE A 28 -9.27 -14.50 6.51
C ILE A 28 -8.24 -13.66 7.26
N ASN A 29 -7.99 -14.04 8.49
CA ASN A 29 -7.01 -13.34 9.33
C ASN A 29 -5.61 -13.47 8.74
N ARG A 30 -4.94 -12.33 8.61
CA ARG A 30 -3.54 -12.23 8.21
C ARG A 30 -2.65 -12.17 9.46
N GLU A 31 -1.68 -13.07 9.58
CA GLU A 31 -0.78 -13.11 10.76
C GLU A 31 -0.15 -11.74 11.07
N TYR A 32 0.16 -10.95 10.05
CA TYR A 32 0.74 -9.63 10.23
C TYR A 32 -0.29 -8.53 10.53
N GLY A 33 -1.59 -8.81 10.39
CA GLY A 33 -2.65 -7.81 10.37
C GLY A 33 -2.74 -6.98 11.65
N SER A 34 -2.76 -7.65 12.81
CA SER A 34 -2.84 -6.94 14.10
C SER A 34 -1.63 -6.05 14.34
N LEU A 35 -0.43 -6.53 14.05
CA LEU A 35 0.79 -5.73 14.19
C LEU A 35 0.79 -4.55 13.23
N PHE A 36 0.37 -4.77 11.99
CA PHE A 36 0.27 -3.72 10.98
C PHE A 36 -0.72 -2.63 11.39
N LEU A 37 -1.92 -2.99 11.85
CA LEU A 37 -2.92 -2.02 12.29
C LEU A 37 -2.43 -1.17 13.48
N GLU A 38 -1.71 -1.76 14.42
CA GLU A 38 -1.08 -0.99 15.51
C GLU A 38 0.02 -0.06 14.99
N LEU A 39 0.83 -0.52 14.04
CA LEU A 39 1.93 0.26 13.46
C LEU A 39 1.44 1.53 12.76
N ILE A 40 0.32 1.47 12.03
CA ILE A 40 -0.20 2.62 11.27
C ILE A 40 -0.96 3.63 12.12
N LYS A 41 -1.38 3.28 13.34
CA LYS A 41 -2.19 4.15 14.22
C LYS A 41 -1.62 5.57 14.39
N PRO A 42 -0.34 5.77 14.74
CA PRO A 42 0.21 7.13 14.91
C PRO A 42 0.11 7.97 13.62
N HIS A 43 0.38 7.34 12.48
CA HIS A 43 0.28 7.98 11.17
C HIS A 43 -1.16 8.39 10.84
N MET A 44 -2.12 7.47 11.02
CA MET A 44 -3.53 7.73 10.75
C MET A 44 -4.12 8.77 11.73
N THR A 45 -3.73 8.72 13.01
CA THR A 45 -4.12 9.74 13.99
C THR A 45 -3.63 11.13 13.60
N LYS A 46 -2.40 11.23 13.05
CA LYS A 46 -1.91 12.49 12.52
C LYS A 46 -2.74 12.99 11.34
N ILE A 47 -3.07 12.12 10.40
CA ILE A 47 -3.90 12.47 9.22
C ILE A 47 -5.28 12.97 9.67
N THR A 48 -5.96 12.26 10.57
CA THR A 48 -7.28 12.67 11.07
C THR A 48 -7.22 14.05 11.73
N LYS A 49 -6.18 14.31 12.50
CA LYS A 49 -5.96 15.61 13.14
C LYS A 49 -5.71 16.72 12.12
N ASP A 50 -4.83 16.47 11.14
CA ASP A 50 -4.46 17.47 10.13
C ASP A 50 -5.65 17.83 9.23
N LEU A 51 -6.50 16.84 8.91
CA LEU A 51 -7.71 16.99 8.10
C LEU A 51 -8.94 17.44 8.93
N LYS A 52 -8.83 17.52 10.26
CA LYS A 52 -9.93 17.85 11.18
C LYS A 52 -11.14 16.94 11.03
N CYS A 53 -10.91 15.65 10.75
CA CYS A 53 -11.96 14.64 10.73
C CYS A 53 -12.04 13.92 12.08
N SER A 54 -13.19 13.31 12.38
CA SER A 54 -13.43 12.66 13.67
C SER A 54 -12.77 11.30 13.79
N ASP A 55 -12.70 10.54 12.69
CA ASP A 55 -12.19 9.18 12.72
C ASP A 55 -11.75 8.72 11.30
N TYR A 56 -11.14 7.54 11.24
CA TYR A 56 -10.80 6.84 10.01
C TYR A 56 -11.19 5.36 10.09
N GLU A 57 -11.39 4.76 8.95
CA GLU A 57 -11.63 3.33 8.79
C GLU A 57 -10.63 2.74 7.81
N VAL A 58 -9.97 1.64 8.17
CA VAL A 58 -9.18 0.82 7.24
C VAL A 58 -10.14 -0.14 6.55
N GLN A 59 -10.43 0.10 5.29
CA GLN A 59 -11.36 -0.71 4.51
C GLN A 59 -10.78 -2.08 4.15
N ASN A 60 -9.53 -2.11 3.75
CA ASN A 60 -8.78 -3.30 3.41
C ASN A 60 -7.26 -3.02 3.41
N PHE A 61 -6.48 -4.08 3.49
CA PHE A 61 -5.02 -4.02 3.35
C PHE A 61 -4.49 -5.35 2.82
N TRP A 62 -3.38 -5.27 2.10
CA TRP A 62 -2.71 -6.43 1.52
C TRP A 62 -1.23 -6.12 1.33
N PHE A 63 -0.37 -7.14 1.35
CA PHE A 63 1.02 -6.96 0.98
C PHE A 63 1.25 -7.26 -0.51
N GLN A 64 2.31 -6.69 -1.05
CA GLN A 64 2.80 -6.92 -2.40
C GLN A 64 4.33 -6.99 -2.36
N ARG A 65 4.87 -8.04 -2.95
CA ARG A 65 6.32 -8.21 -3.10
C ARG A 65 6.67 -8.20 -4.58
N TYR A 66 7.67 -7.41 -4.90
CA TYR A 66 8.21 -7.22 -6.23
C TYR A 66 9.65 -7.67 -6.26
N GLU A 67 10.00 -8.52 -7.21
CA GLU A 67 11.36 -8.93 -7.55
C GLU A 67 11.75 -8.34 -8.91
N GLN A 68 12.94 -8.64 -9.41
CA GLN A 68 13.39 -8.15 -10.73
C GLN A 68 12.36 -8.41 -11.83
N LYS A 69 12.07 -7.40 -12.65
CA LYS A 69 11.06 -7.35 -13.71
C LYS A 69 9.60 -7.22 -13.24
N ASN A 70 9.33 -7.24 -11.95
CA ASN A 70 7.99 -7.00 -11.46
C ASN A 70 7.64 -5.51 -11.45
N TYR A 71 6.37 -5.21 -11.59
CA TYR A 71 5.81 -3.86 -11.61
C TYR A 71 4.30 -3.88 -11.33
N HIS A 72 3.75 -2.70 -11.05
CA HIS A 72 2.31 -2.45 -11.07
C HIS A 72 2.07 -1.15 -11.83
N SER A 73 1.32 -1.22 -12.92
CA SER A 73 1.13 -0.06 -13.79
C SER A 73 0.26 1.03 -13.16
N TRP A 74 0.07 2.13 -13.88
CA TRP A 74 -0.72 3.27 -13.44
C TRP A 74 -2.17 2.87 -13.13
N HIS A 75 -2.61 3.17 -11.90
CA HIS A 75 -3.95 2.87 -11.41
C HIS A 75 -4.40 3.87 -10.35
N ILE A 76 -5.68 3.79 -9.98
CA ILE A 76 -6.32 4.54 -8.90
C ILE A 76 -7.12 3.57 -8.02
N HIS A 77 -7.56 4.03 -6.84
CA HIS A 77 -8.41 3.26 -5.93
C HIS A 77 -9.80 3.90 -5.82
N PRO A 78 -10.81 3.43 -6.58
CA PRO A 78 -12.06 4.18 -6.79
C PRO A 78 -13.01 4.22 -5.59
N HIS A 79 -12.83 3.40 -4.57
CA HIS A 79 -13.79 3.24 -3.46
C HIS A 79 -13.25 3.66 -2.08
N ALA A 80 -12.17 4.43 -2.07
CA ALA A 80 -11.55 4.93 -0.85
C ALA A 80 -11.36 6.44 -0.90
N HIS A 81 -11.17 7.08 0.25
CA HIS A 81 -10.73 8.47 0.30
C HIS A 81 -9.22 8.59 0.11
N PHE A 82 -8.47 7.69 0.74
CA PHE A 82 -7.01 7.63 0.61
C PHE A 82 -6.54 6.22 0.25
N ALA A 83 -5.57 6.17 -0.64
CA ALA A 83 -4.68 5.04 -0.83
C ALA A 83 -3.42 5.29 0.00
N ASN A 84 -2.90 4.24 0.60
CA ASN A 84 -1.75 4.33 1.49
C ASN A 84 -0.77 3.20 1.18
N VAL A 85 0.51 3.47 1.36
CA VAL A 85 1.59 2.50 1.19
C VAL A 85 2.53 2.57 2.38
N TYR A 86 2.71 1.45 3.07
CA TYR A 86 3.78 1.23 4.03
C TYR A 86 4.92 0.47 3.36
N PHE A 87 6.12 1.03 3.38
CA PHE A 87 7.31 0.43 2.76
C PHE A 87 8.01 -0.47 3.76
N VAL A 88 7.80 -1.79 3.64
CA VAL A 88 8.47 -2.80 4.48
C VAL A 88 9.92 -2.97 4.03
N GLU A 89 10.13 -3.01 2.72
CA GLU A 89 11.45 -3.03 2.06
C GLU A 89 11.35 -2.12 0.83
N CYS A 90 12.21 -1.13 0.74
CA CYS A 90 12.18 -0.17 -0.37
C CYS A 90 13.61 0.19 -0.81
N PRO A 91 14.17 -0.54 -1.79
CA PRO A 91 15.44 -0.15 -2.38
C PRO A 91 15.36 1.25 -3.00
N GLU A 92 16.48 1.97 -2.99
CA GLU A 92 16.58 3.32 -3.55
C GLU A 92 16.11 3.35 -5.02
N GLY A 93 15.33 4.37 -5.38
CA GLY A 93 14.80 4.57 -6.73
C GLY A 93 13.54 3.77 -7.07
N PHE A 94 13.06 2.87 -6.18
CA PHE A 94 11.88 2.02 -6.44
C PHE A 94 10.65 2.40 -5.59
N SER A 95 10.59 3.62 -5.11
CA SER A 95 9.40 4.18 -4.45
C SER A 95 8.17 4.17 -5.37
N THR A 96 6.99 4.37 -4.78
CA THR A 96 5.75 4.61 -5.56
C THR A 96 5.92 5.86 -6.42
N LYS A 97 5.58 5.77 -7.70
CA LYS A 97 5.63 6.89 -8.64
C LYS A 97 4.27 7.54 -8.80
N PHE A 98 4.27 8.85 -8.92
CA PHE A 98 3.10 9.69 -9.16
C PHE A 98 3.23 10.41 -10.50
N MET A 99 2.10 10.70 -11.16
CA MET A 99 2.12 11.25 -12.52
C MET A 99 2.68 12.68 -12.59
N HIS A 100 2.52 13.47 -11.54
CA HIS A 100 2.79 14.90 -11.57
C HIS A 100 3.83 15.38 -10.56
N PHE A 101 4.38 14.49 -9.75
CA PHE A 101 5.42 14.81 -8.78
C PHE A 101 6.24 13.57 -8.42
N ASP A 102 7.43 13.79 -7.92
CA ASP A 102 8.29 12.74 -7.38
C ASP A 102 8.27 12.78 -5.85
N LYS A 103 8.19 11.61 -5.26
CA LYS A 103 8.33 11.41 -3.82
C LYS A 103 9.12 10.14 -3.57
N GLU A 104 10.35 10.31 -3.11
CA GLU A 104 11.12 9.18 -2.62
C GLU A 104 10.67 8.81 -1.21
N CYS A 105 10.58 7.51 -0.97
CA CYS A 105 10.27 6.91 0.32
C CYS A 105 11.31 5.86 0.64
N ASN A 106 11.59 5.71 1.92
CA ASN A 106 12.52 4.73 2.45
C ASN A 106 11.77 3.59 3.14
N GLU A 107 12.49 2.53 3.45
CA GLU A 107 12.01 1.49 4.34
C GLU A 107 11.53 2.09 5.68
N GLY A 108 10.35 1.67 6.13
CA GLY A 108 9.69 2.18 7.33
C GLY A 108 8.76 3.38 7.09
N ASP A 109 8.82 4.04 5.94
CA ASP A 109 7.94 5.17 5.64
C ASP A 109 6.50 4.71 5.35
N ILE A 110 5.54 5.59 5.67
CA ILE A 110 4.15 5.47 5.23
C ILE A 110 3.81 6.72 4.41
N ILE A 111 3.27 6.53 3.22
CA ILE A 111 2.72 7.61 2.40
C ILE A 111 1.22 7.43 2.25
N SER A 112 0.48 8.52 2.42
CA SER A 112 -0.97 8.58 2.18
C SER A 112 -1.27 9.64 1.14
N PHE A 113 -2.13 9.32 0.20
CA PHE A 113 -2.49 10.23 -0.90
C PHE A 113 -3.95 10.01 -1.31
N PRO A 114 -4.60 11.01 -1.93
CA PRO A 114 -5.97 10.86 -2.41
C PRO A 114 -6.11 9.63 -3.32
N ALA A 115 -7.11 8.82 -3.08
CA ALA A 115 -7.26 7.52 -3.75
C ALA A 115 -7.48 7.64 -5.28
N PHE A 116 -7.94 8.79 -5.77
CA PHE A 116 -8.08 9.09 -7.19
C PHE A 116 -6.77 9.53 -7.87
N LEU A 117 -5.67 9.68 -7.11
CA LEU A 117 -4.39 10.11 -7.68
C LEU A 117 -3.72 8.94 -8.41
N PRO A 118 -3.44 9.07 -9.72
CA PRO A 118 -2.76 8.02 -10.46
C PRO A 118 -1.35 7.77 -9.94
N HIS A 119 -1.08 6.51 -9.65
CA HIS A 119 0.20 6.06 -9.12
C HIS A 119 0.57 4.68 -9.67
N SER A 120 1.85 4.32 -9.53
CA SER A 120 2.39 3.05 -10.04
C SER A 120 3.54 2.55 -9.16
N SER A 121 3.86 1.26 -9.26
CA SER A 121 5.12 0.72 -8.80
C SER A 121 6.04 0.52 -10.01
N PRO A 122 7.21 1.18 -10.07
CA PRO A 122 8.10 1.07 -11.21
C PRO A 122 8.62 -0.36 -11.39
N VAL A 123 9.05 -0.69 -12.60
CA VAL A 123 9.71 -1.97 -12.87
C VAL A 123 10.98 -2.06 -12.02
N ILE A 124 11.12 -3.14 -11.28
CA ILE A 124 12.37 -3.44 -10.55
C ILE A 124 13.41 -3.89 -11.57
N THR A 125 14.41 -3.05 -11.80
CA THR A 125 15.44 -3.29 -12.84
C THR A 125 16.65 -4.04 -12.30
N GLU A 126 16.83 -4.08 -10.99
CA GLU A 126 17.96 -4.68 -10.29
C GLU A 126 17.58 -6.02 -9.66
N ASN A 127 18.59 -6.82 -9.34
CA ASN A 127 18.39 -8.04 -8.55
C ASN A 127 18.19 -7.67 -7.07
N THR A 128 17.05 -7.07 -6.78
CA THR A 128 16.64 -6.63 -5.46
C THR A 128 15.17 -6.94 -5.22
N MET A 129 14.69 -6.68 -4.01
CA MET A 129 13.31 -6.94 -3.62
C MET A 129 12.69 -5.71 -2.98
N LYS A 130 11.46 -5.42 -3.36
CA LYS A 130 10.61 -4.41 -2.74
C LYS A 130 9.40 -5.11 -2.13
N THR A 131 9.10 -4.81 -0.87
CA THR A 131 7.90 -5.30 -0.18
C THR A 131 7.15 -4.13 0.41
N ILE A 132 5.86 -4.05 0.11
CA ILE A 132 4.96 -3.02 0.63
C ILE A 132 3.72 -3.65 1.24
N ILE A 133 3.07 -2.91 2.15
CA ILE A 133 1.67 -3.15 2.51
C ILE A 133 0.87 -1.97 2.00
N SER A 134 -0.02 -2.23 1.05
CA SER A 134 -1.00 -1.27 0.56
C SER A 134 -2.26 -1.35 1.41
N PHE A 135 -2.89 -0.20 1.66
CA PHE A 135 -4.16 -0.18 2.38
C PHE A 135 -5.02 1.01 1.97
N ASN A 136 -6.32 0.80 2.00
CA ASN A 136 -7.31 1.81 1.66
C ASN A 136 -8.00 2.29 2.92
N THR A 137 -8.22 3.62 3.01
CA THR A 137 -8.89 4.22 4.15
C THR A 137 -9.99 5.19 3.74
N SER A 138 -11.03 5.21 4.55
CA SER A 138 -12.05 6.25 4.56
C SER A 138 -11.89 7.12 5.80
N ILE A 139 -12.21 8.39 5.67
CA ILE A 139 -12.26 9.36 6.78
C ILE A 139 -13.71 9.73 7.07
N HIS A 140 -13.99 10.01 8.33
CA HIS A 140 -15.32 10.37 8.80
C HIS A 140 -15.29 11.74 9.46
N TYR A 141 -16.38 12.49 9.28
CA TYR A 141 -16.65 13.76 9.96
C TYR A 141 -17.88 13.61 10.83
N ASP A 142 -17.87 14.23 12.00
CA ASP A 142 -19.06 14.32 12.81
C ASP A 142 -20.14 15.13 12.06
N PRO A 143 -21.41 14.73 12.13
CA PRO A 143 -22.50 15.55 11.59
C PRO A 143 -22.47 16.94 12.23
N LEU A 144 -22.63 17.97 11.42
CA LEU A 144 -22.80 19.35 11.87
C LEU A 144 -24.14 19.52 12.64
#